data_7b20055dfca5a8ea0b33b77a0dd45872
#
_entry.id   7b20055dfca5a8ea0b33b77a0dd45872
#
_cell.length_a   1.000
_cell.length_b   1.000
_cell.length_c   1.000
_cell.angle_alpha   90.00
_cell.angle_beta   90.00
_cell.angle_gamma   90.00
#
_symmetry.space_group_name_H-M   'P 1'
#
loop_
_entity.id
_entity.type
_entity.pdbx_description
1 polymer ?
#
loop_
_entity_poly.entity_id
_entity_poly.type
_entity_poly.pdbx_seq_one_letter_code
_entity_poly.pdbx_strand_id
1 'polypeptide(L)'
;RQASDFLMALQLTGAAKANSIANLQLRLPVAVIGGGLTAIDTATECLAYYVVQVEKFLERFEVLSSELGVEATRASWSPVEAEIAEEFLMHGRAIKKERQRAAAAKEAPQILELLNTWGGVTLVYRRRLIDAPSYTLNHEEVEKAMEEGVRFAETLSPIAIEIDAQGWTSALRCAVQQVDEDGRLTATGEETTLAARSVLVAAGTQPNTVLARERPGVYELDGKYFRAINED
;
A
#
# COMPACT_ATOMS: atom_id res chain seq x y z
N ARG A 1 0.30 8.91 -1.93
CA ARG A 1 -0.34 9.12 -0.62
C ARG A 1 0.65 8.78 0.48
N GLN A 2 0.55 9.44 1.65
CA GLN A 2 1.28 9.02 2.84
C GLN A 2 0.73 7.69 3.36
N ALA A 3 1.63 6.80 3.80
CA ALA A 3 1.26 5.49 4.36
C ALA A 3 0.43 5.62 5.64
N SER A 4 0.82 6.54 6.54
CA SER A 4 0.07 6.85 7.76
C SER A 4 -1.37 7.28 7.48
N ASP A 5 -1.60 8.10 6.44
CA ASP A 5 -2.94 8.55 6.06
C ASP A 5 -3.79 7.39 5.54
N PHE A 6 -3.16 6.46 4.81
CA PHE A 6 -3.84 5.26 4.33
C PHE A 6 -4.24 4.34 5.49
N LEU A 7 -3.31 4.01 6.39
CA LEU A 7 -3.55 3.16 7.56
C LEU A 7 -4.61 3.78 8.50
N MET A 8 -4.47 5.08 8.78
CA MET A 8 -5.46 5.82 9.59
C MET A 8 -6.84 5.81 8.93
N ALA A 9 -6.92 6.02 7.62
CA ALA A 9 -8.19 5.99 6.91
C ALA A 9 -8.85 4.60 6.95
N LEU A 10 -8.09 3.51 6.80
CA LEU A 10 -8.60 2.15 6.97
C LEU A 10 -9.24 1.95 8.34
N GLN A 11 -8.56 2.38 9.40
CA GLN A 11 -9.01 2.25 10.78
C GLN A 11 -10.25 3.11 11.07
N LEU A 12 -10.15 4.42 10.83
CA LEU A 12 -11.17 5.40 11.22
C LEU A 12 -12.47 5.25 10.42
N THR A 13 -12.40 4.92 9.14
CA THR A 13 -13.57 4.73 8.29
C THR A 13 -14.13 3.31 8.37
N GLY A 14 -13.35 2.39 8.91
CA GLY A 14 -13.67 0.96 8.89
C GLY A 14 -13.69 0.37 7.47
N ALA A 15 -12.96 0.94 6.51
CA ALA A 15 -12.99 0.52 5.11
C ALA A 15 -12.61 -0.96 4.92
N ALA A 16 -11.78 -1.52 5.81
CA ALA A 16 -11.43 -2.93 5.83
C ALA A 16 -12.58 -3.86 6.27
N LYS A 17 -13.69 -3.32 6.79
CA LYS A 17 -14.86 -4.12 7.19
C LYS A 17 -15.81 -4.32 6.01
N ALA A 18 -16.28 -5.55 5.81
CA ALA A 18 -17.18 -5.89 4.72
C ALA A 18 -18.49 -5.05 4.75
N ASN A 19 -19.02 -4.76 5.93
CA ASN A 19 -20.26 -3.99 6.12
C ASN A 19 -20.09 -2.47 6.12
N SER A 20 -18.85 -1.94 6.03
CA SER A 20 -18.62 -0.49 5.95
C SER A 20 -18.93 0.04 4.56
N ILE A 21 -19.60 1.19 4.47
CA ILE A 21 -19.83 1.90 3.21
C ILE A 21 -18.54 2.52 2.67
N ALA A 22 -17.57 2.81 3.53
CA ALA A 22 -16.32 3.42 3.14
C ALA A 22 -15.52 2.50 2.22
N ASN A 23 -14.90 3.09 1.21
CA ASN A 23 -14.00 2.43 0.28
C ASN A 23 -12.82 3.34 -0.03
N LEU A 24 -11.60 2.81 0.13
CA LEU A 24 -10.38 3.51 -0.25
C LEU A 24 -9.90 2.90 -1.55
N GLN A 25 -9.89 3.69 -2.62
CA GLN A 25 -9.44 3.16 -3.91
C GLN A 25 -7.96 2.83 -3.86
N LEU A 26 -7.65 1.55 -3.96
CA LEU A 26 -6.32 0.99 -4.09
C LEU A 26 -6.28 0.16 -5.37
N ARG A 27 -5.25 0.34 -6.21
CA ARG A 27 -5.05 -0.44 -7.45
C ARG A 27 -3.71 -1.15 -7.42
N LEU A 28 -3.69 -2.39 -7.86
CA LEU A 28 -2.45 -3.17 -8.03
C LEU A 28 -1.81 -2.88 -9.41
N PRO A 29 -0.49 -2.92 -9.53
CA PRO A 29 0.51 -3.11 -8.47
C PRO A 29 0.63 -1.93 -7.51
N VAL A 30 1.00 -2.21 -6.26
CA VAL A 30 1.30 -1.17 -5.26
C VAL A 30 2.80 -1.10 -5.01
N ALA A 31 3.36 0.10 -4.97
CA ALA A 31 4.70 0.37 -4.46
C ALA A 31 4.62 1.07 -3.10
N VAL A 32 5.27 0.50 -2.08
CA VAL A 32 5.41 1.11 -0.76
C VAL A 32 6.85 1.57 -0.58
N ILE A 33 7.07 2.87 -0.40
CA ILE A 33 8.40 3.46 -0.26
C ILE A 33 8.76 3.55 1.22
N GLY A 34 9.77 2.80 1.65
CA GLY A 34 10.28 2.86 3.02
C GLY A 34 10.93 1.56 3.47
N GLY A 35 11.63 1.59 4.61
CA GLY A 35 12.31 0.43 5.19
C GLY A 35 12.01 0.24 6.69
N GLY A 36 11.04 0.95 7.25
CA GLY A 36 10.60 0.82 8.64
C GLY A 36 9.38 -0.10 8.79
N LEU A 37 8.98 -0.40 10.02
CA LEU A 37 7.82 -1.23 10.34
C LEU A 37 6.52 -0.67 9.74
N THR A 38 6.35 0.66 9.71
CA THR A 38 5.20 1.28 9.02
C THR A 38 5.12 0.91 7.53
N ALA A 39 6.27 0.68 6.87
CA ALA A 39 6.26 0.23 5.47
C ALA A 39 5.82 -1.23 5.37
N ILE A 40 6.24 -2.07 6.31
CA ILE A 40 5.80 -3.47 6.43
C ILE A 40 4.28 -3.53 6.62
N ASP A 41 3.76 -2.86 7.67
CA ASP A 41 2.32 -2.79 7.97
C ASP A 41 1.52 -2.29 6.76
N THR A 42 2.02 -1.23 6.10
CA THR A 42 1.34 -0.68 4.93
C THR A 42 1.28 -1.68 3.78
N ALA A 43 2.35 -2.44 3.56
CA ALA A 43 2.43 -3.41 2.46
C ALA A 43 1.49 -4.60 2.69
N THR A 44 1.47 -5.15 3.90
CA THR A 44 0.59 -6.28 4.27
C THR A 44 -0.87 -5.85 4.29
N GLU A 45 -1.18 -4.66 4.85
CA GLU A 45 -2.53 -4.09 4.84
C GLU A 45 -3.04 -3.80 3.41
N CYS A 46 -2.17 -3.41 2.48
CA CYS A 46 -2.56 -3.25 1.07
C CYS A 46 -3.02 -4.57 0.46
N LEU A 47 -2.31 -5.68 0.70
CA LEU A 47 -2.69 -7.01 0.21
C LEU A 47 -4.03 -7.45 0.80
N ALA A 48 -4.16 -7.37 2.13
CA ALA A 48 -5.37 -7.76 2.84
C ALA A 48 -6.58 -6.91 2.42
N TYR A 49 -6.42 -5.59 2.40
CA TYR A 49 -7.49 -4.66 2.06
C TYR A 49 -7.93 -4.78 0.59
N TYR A 50 -7.01 -5.04 -0.34
CA TYR A 50 -7.36 -5.16 -1.76
C TYR A 50 -8.43 -6.23 -1.99
N VAL A 51 -8.29 -7.37 -1.34
CA VAL A 51 -9.28 -8.46 -1.40
C VAL A 51 -10.65 -7.99 -0.92
N VAL A 52 -10.69 -7.35 0.24
CA VAL A 52 -11.94 -6.81 0.81
C VAL A 52 -12.57 -5.77 -0.12
N GLN A 53 -11.76 -4.88 -0.68
CA GLN A 53 -12.22 -3.83 -1.59
C GLN A 53 -12.94 -4.39 -2.81
N VAL A 54 -12.32 -5.36 -3.51
CA VAL A 54 -12.90 -5.87 -4.76
C VAL A 54 -14.08 -6.83 -4.51
N GLU A 55 -14.07 -7.59 -3.40
CA GLU A 55 -15.22 -8.41 -2.99
C GLU A 55 -16.43 -7.53 -2.63
N LYS A 56 -16.24 -6.47 -1.84
CA LYS A 56 -17.28 -5.47 -1.52
C LYS A 56 -17.82 -4.79 -2.78
N PHE A 57 -16.93 -4.43 -3.69
CA PHE A 57 -17.34 -3.78 -4.94
C PHE A 57 -18.20 -4.71 -5.78
N LEU A 58 -17.80 -5.98 -5.92
CA LEU A 58 -18.57 -6.99 -6.67
C LEU A 58 -19.94 -7.22 -6.04
N GLU A 59 -20.02 -7.42 -4.72
CA GLU A 59 -21.27 -7.64 -4.00
C GLU A 59 -22.25 -6.48 -4.23
N ARG A 60 -21.79 -5.25 -4.07
CA ARG A 60 -22.63 -4.05 -4.29
C ARG A 60 -23.06 -3.89 -5.73
N PHE A 61 -22.20 -4.19 -6.67
CA PHE A 61 -22.54 -4.19 -8.09
C PHE A 61 -23.60 -5.25 -8.41
N GLU A 62 -23.46 -6.46 -7.85
CA GLU A 62 -24.45 -7.54 -8.04
C GLU A 62 -25.82 -7.13 -7.48
N VAL A 63 -25.87 -6.54 -6.28
CA VAL A 63 -27.12 -6.06 -5.66
C VAL A 63 -27.76 -4.95 -6.51
N LEU A 64 -27.02 -3.91 -6.84
CA LEU A 64 -27.53 -2.78 -7.65
C LEU A 64 -28.00 -3.26 -9.04
N SER A 65 -27.24 -4.15 -9.66
CA SER A 65 -27.59 -4.68 -10.97
C SER A 65 -28.84 -5.56 -10.95
N SER A 66 -29.11 -6.25 -9.84
CA SER A 66 -30.34 -7.02 -9.68
C SER A 66 -31.62 -6.15 -9.54
N GLU A 67 -31.46 -4.96 -8.95
CA GLU A 67 -32.57 -4.03 -8.72
C GLU A 67 -32.81 -3.07 -9.89
N LEU A 68 -31.73 -2.52 -10.46
CA LEU A 68 -31.77 -1.45 -11.46
C LEU A 68 -31.49 -1.93 -12.89
N GLY A 69 -30.90 -3.11 -13.03
CA GLY A 69 -30.33 -3.61 -14.27
C GLY A 69 -28.89 -3.19 -14.47
N VAL A 70 -28.10 -4.02 -15.15
CA VAL A 70 -26.66 -3.83 -15.38
C VAL A 70 -26.36 -2.53 -16.10
N GLU A 71 -27.13 -2.21 -17.15
CA GLU A 71 -26.92 -0.99 -17.95
C GLU A 71 -27.16 0.28 -17.13
N ALA A 72 -28.24 0.32 -16.35
CA ALA A 72 -28.53 1.46 -15.48
C ALA A 72 -27.48 1.64 -14.39
N THR A 73 -26.97 0.55 -13.82
CA THR A 73 -25.91 0.59 -12.81
C THR A 73 -24.60 1.17 -13.37
N ARG A 74 -24.30 0.90 -14.64
CA ARG A 74 -23.09 1.38 -15.33
C ARG A 74 -23.23 2.78 -15.93
N ALA A 75 -24.46 3.24 -16.18
CA ALA A 75 -24.72 4.46 -16.92
C ALA A 75 -24.15 5.74 -16.25
N SER A 76 -23.90 5.71 -14.94
CA SER A 76 -23.32 6.84 -14.19
C SER A 76 -21.81 6.89 -14.23
N TRP A 77 -21.13 5.85 -14.75
CA TRP A 77 -19.67 5.81 -14.76
C TRP A 77 -19.10 6.59 -15.92
N SER A 78 -18.13 7.44 -15.63
CA SER A 78 -17.24 8.00 -16.66
C SER A 78 -16.41 6.87 -17.30
N PRO A 79 -15.79 7.08 -18.46
CA PRO A 79 -14.92 6.07 -19.10
C PRO A 79 -13.79 5.57 -18.18
N VAL A 80 -13.21 6.47 -17.37
CA VAL A 80 -12.14 6.13 -16.43
C VAL A 80 -12.67 5.31 -15.25
N GLU A 81 -13.82 5.69 -14.70
CA GLU A 81 -14.47 4.91 -13.63
C GLU A 81 -14.89 3.53 -14.13
N ALA A 82 -15.36 3.45 -15.37
CA ALA A 82 -15.73 2.17 -15.98
C ALA A 82 -14.51 1.23 -16.10
N GLU A 83 -13.35 1.73 -16.51
CA GLU A 83 -12.10 0.93 -16.57
C GLU A 83 -11.74 0.38 -15.18
N ILE A 84 -11.75 1.23 -14.15
CA ILE A 84 -11.42 0.82 -12.78
C ILE A 84 -12.48 -0.16 -12.23
N ALA A 85 -13.74 0.10 -12.49
CA ALA A 85 -14.84 -0.75 -12.06
C ALA A 85 -14.76 -2.15 -12.70
N GLU A 86 -14.47 -2.25 -14.01
CA GLU A 86 -14.30 -3.54 -14.68
C GLU A 86 -13.10 -4.32 -14.14
N GLU A 87 -11.98 -3.64 -13.84
CA GLU A 87 -10.83 -4.26 -13.16
C GLU A 87 -11.25 -4.86 -11.81
N PHE A 88 -11.96 -4.10 -10.98
CA PHE A 88 -12.42 -4.57 -9.66
C PHE A 88 -13.45 -5.70 -9.77
N LEU A 89 -14.36 -5.63 -10.73
CA LEU A 89 -15.32 -6.71 -11.01
C LEU A 89 -14.64 -8.00 -11.47
N MET A 90 -13.65 -7.88 -12.35
CA MET A 90 -12.87 -9.02 -12.83
C MET A 90 -12.11 -9.69 -11.67
N HIS A 91 -11.43 -8.91 -10.85
CA HIS A 91 -10.67 -9.41 -9.70
C HIS A 91 -11.59 -9.99 -8.62
N GLY A 92 -12.69 -9.33 -8.30
CA GLY A 92 -13.69 -9.84 -7.35
C GLY A 92 -14.31 -11.17 -7.80
N ARG A 93 -14.64 -11.31 -9.09
CA ARG A 93 -15.14 -12.59 -9.66
C ARG A 93 -14.08 -13.69 -9.61
N ALA A 94 -12.81 -13.36 -9.87
CA ALA A 94 -11.72 -14.32 -9.79
C ALA A 94 -11.54 -14.84 -8.36
N ILE A 95 -11.56 -13.94 -7.36
CA ILE A 95 -11.50 -14.32 -5.94
C ILE A 95 -12.70 -15.17 -5.54
N LYS A 96 -13.92 -14.76 -5.91
CA LYS A 96 -15.15 -15.52 -5.64
C LYS A 96 -15.06 -16.93 -6.21
N LYS A 97 -14.59 -17.07 -7.46
CA LYS A 97 -14.39 -18.37 -8.12
C LYS A 97 -13.36 -19.22 -7.41
N GLU A 98 -12.23 -18.64 -7.00
CA GLU A 98 -11.17 -19.36 -6.29
C GLU A 98 -11.66 -19.84 -4.91
N ARG A 99 -12.39 -19.00 -4.16
CA ARG A 99 -12.99 -19.42 -2.89
C ARG A 99 -13.97 -20.60 -3.07
N GLN A 100 -14.75 -20.60 -4.14
CA GLN A 100 -15.67 -21.71 -4.47
C GLN A 100 -14.90 -22.97 -4.84
N ARG A 101 -13.84 -22.86 -5.65
CA ARG A 101 -12.97 -23.99 -6.01
C ARG A 101 -12.35 -24.61 -4.76
N ALA A 102 -11.75 -23.78 -3.93
CA ALA A 102 -11.07 -24.22 -2.72
C ALA A 102 -12.02 -24.90 -1.73
N ALA A 103 -13.23 -24.33 -1.55
CA ALA A 103 -14.25 -24.93 -0.70
C ALA A 103 -14.71 -26.30 -1.22
N ALA A 104 -14.90 -26.46 -2.55
CA ALA A 104 -15.26 -27.73 -3.16
C ALA A 104 -14.15 -28.79 -3.03
N ALA A 105 -12.89 -28.35 -3.13
CA ALA A 105 -11.70 -29.22 -2.98
C ALA A 105 -11.31 -29.47 -1.52
N LYS A 106 -11.89 -28.73 -0.57
CA LYS A 106 -11.50 -28.69 0.86
C LYS A 106 -10.04 -28.27 1.06
N GLU A 107 -9.60 -27.29 0.28
CA GLU A 107 -8.26 -26.70 0.30
C GLU A 107 -8.31 -25.25 0.76
N ALA A 108 -7.15 -24.68 1.09
CA ALA A 108 -7.01 -23.24 1.28
C ALA A 108 -7.10 -22.50 -0.07
N PRO A 109 -7.80 -21.35 -0.16
CA PRO A 109 -7.87 -20.59 -1.40
C PRO A 109 -6.53 -19.94 -1.74
N GLN A 110 -6.13 -20.01 -3.00
CA GLN A 110 -4.86 -19.47 -3.53
C GLN A 110 -4.99 -17.98 -3.88
N ILE A 111 -5.45 -17.17 -2.94
CA ILE A 111 -5.68 -15.73 -3.15
C ILE A 111 -4.37 -15.00 -3.44
N LEU A 112 -3.30 -15.37 -2.76
CA LEU A 112 -1.99 -14.74 -2.93
C LEU A 112 -1.47 -14.88 -4.37
N GLU A 113 -1.69 -16.03 -5.00
CA GLU A 113 -1.30 -16.25 -6.39
C GLU A 113 -2.05 -15.29 -7.34
N LEU A 114 -3.35 -15.07 -7.10
CA LEU A 114 -4.13 -14.09 -7.85
C LEU A 114 -3.58 -12.68 -7.66
N LEU A 115 -3.33 -12.26 -6.42
CA LEU A 115 -2.76 -10.94 -6.12
C LEU A 115 -1.41 -10.75 -6.82
N ASN A 116 -0.55 -11.76 -6.81
CA ASN A 116 0.75 -11.73 -7.49
C ASN A 116 0.60 -11.61 -9.01
N THR A 117 -0.38 -12.29 -9.61
CA THR A 117 -0.70 -12.18 -11.04
C THR A 117 -1.10 -10.75 -11.43
N TRP A 118 -1.78 -10.03 -10.53
CA TRP A 118 -2.18 -8.64 -10.73
C TRP A 118 -1.10 -7.64 -10.32
N GLY A 119 0.10 -8.11 -10.00
CA GLY A 119 1.26 -7.29 -9.68
C GLY A 119 1.51 -7.09 -8.19
N GLY A 120 0.61 -7.48 -7.29
CA GLY A 120 0.84 -7.51 -5.84
C GLY A 120 1.36 -6.21 -5.23
N VAL A 121 2.14 -6.35 -4.15
CA VAL A 121 2.75 -5.22 -3.44
C VAL A 121 4.26 -5.38 -3.41
N THR A 122 4.98 -4.30 -3.70
CA THR A 122 6.44 -4.24 -3.64
C THR A 122 6.86 -3.13 -2.69
N LEU A 123 7.65 -3.49 -1.67
CA LEU A 123 8.31 -2.54 -0.80
C LEU A 123 9.62 -2.09 -1.45
N VAL A 124 9.78 -0.79 -1.62
CA VAL A 124 10.94 -0.18 -2.29
C VAL A 124 11.81 0.50 -1.25
N TYR A 125 13.05 0.05 -1.13
CA TYR A 125 13.98 0.57 -0.15
C TYR A 125 15.34 0.91 -0.78
N ARG A 126 15.90 2.06 -0.39
CA ARG A 126 17.15 2.58 -0.98
C ARG A 126 18.42 1.86 -0.55
N ARG A 127 18.35 1.01 0.48
CA ARG A 127 19.47 0.18 0.98
C ARG A 127 19.12 -1.30 0.82
N ARG A 128 19.98 -2.18 1.31
CA ARG A 128 19.69 -3.61 1.41
C ARG A 128 18.64 -3.85 2.49
N LEU A 129 17.89 -4.91 2.37
CA LEU A 129 16.86 -5.29 3.37
C LEU A 129 17.47 -5.48 4.76
N ILE A 130 18.65 -6.12 4.82
CA ILE A 130 19.37 -6.32 6.09
C ILE A 130 19.78 -5.01 6.79
N ASP A 131 19.85 -3.91 6.06
CA ASP A 131 20.14 -2.57 6.58
C ASP A 131 18.85 -1.80 6.91
N ALA A 132 17.68 -2.40 6.67
CA ALA A 132 16.40 -1.74 6.92
C ALA A 132 16.09 -1.68 8.41
N PRO A 133 15.53 -0.57 8.91
CA PRO A 133 15.12 -0.47 10.32
C PRO A 133 14.12 -1.54 10.73
N SER A 134 13.22 -1.98 9.84
CA SER A 134 12.29 -3.08 10.11
C SER A 134 13.02 -4.39 10.37
N TYR A 135 14.01 -4.72 9.54
CA TYR A 135 14.79 -5.95 9.69
C TYR A 135 15.61 -5.96 10.97
N THR A 136 16.28 -4.85 11.29
CA THR A 136 17.12 -4.74 12.49
C THR A 136 16.31 -4.69 13.78
N LEU A 137 15.08 -4.17 13.74
CA LEU A 137 14.20 -4.06 14.90
C LEU A 137 13.34 -5.31 15.12
N ASN A 138 12.83 -5.89 14.04
CA ASN A 138 11.91 -7.03 14.10
C ASN A 138 11.92 -7.81 12.77
N HIS A 139 12.95 -8.65 12.57
CA HIS A 139 13.10 -9.45 11.36
C HIS A 139 11.96 -10.48 11.17
N GLU A 140 11.32 -10.94 12.25
CA GLU A 140 10.20 -11.87 12.17
C GLU A 140 8.99 -11.27 11.43
N GLU A 141 8.74 -9.97 11.59
CA GLU A 141 7.68 -9.29 10.84
C GLU A 141 8.01 -9.15 9.35
N VAL A 142 9.29 -8.99 9.03
CA VAL A 142 9.75 -8.96 7.63
C VAL A 142 9.57 -10.33 6.97
N GLU A 143 9.93 -11.40 7.67
CA GLU A 143 9.73 -12.79 7.20
C GLU A 143 8.25 -13.08 6.96
N LYS A 144 7.37 -12.72 7.91
CA LYS A 144 5.92 -12.86 7.77
C LYS A 144 5.37 -12.06 6.59
N ALA A 145 5.85 -10.83 6.39
CA ALA A 145 5.43 -10.03 5.24
C ALA A 145 5.81 -10.70 3.90
N MET A 146 6.98 -11.35 3.84
CA MET A 146 7.36 -12.14 2.66
C MET A 146 6.45 -13.36 2.47
N GLU A 147 6.13 -14.08 3.55
CA GLU A 147 5.18 -15.20 3.51
C GLU A 147 3.79 -14.75 3.05
N GLU A 148 3.36 -13.56 3.44
CA GLU A 148 2.12 -12.93 2.99
C GLU A 148 2.19 -12.37 1.55
N GLY A 149 3.36 -12.46 0.89
CA GLY A 149 3.56 -12.13 -0.51
C GLY A 149 4.04 -10.73 -0.80
N VAL A 150 4.50 -9.98 0.21
CA VAL A 150 5.18 -8.70 -0.02
C VAL A 150 6.53 -8.97 -0.69
N ARG A 151 6.76 -8.30 -1.82
CA ARG A 151 8.05 -8.33 -2.52
C ARG A 151 8.91 -7.16 -2.07
N PHE A 152 10.21 -7.37 -2.08
CA PHE A 152 11.19 -6.35 -1.73
C PHE A 152 12.05 -5.98 -2.94
N ALA A 153 12.15 -4.67 -3.20
CA ALA A 153 13.03 -4.09 -4.21
C ALA A 153 14.08 -3.23 -3.46
N GLU A 154 15.26 -3.81 -3.35
CA GLU A 154 16.39 -3.24 -2.62
C GLU A 154 17.21 -2.27 -3.48
N THR A 155 17.98 -1.40 -2.83
CA THR A 155 18.91 -0.47 -3.45
C THR A 155 18.28 0.44 -4.52
N LEU A 156 17.00 0.76 -4.33
CA LEU A 156 16.26 1.61 -5.23
C LEU A 156 15.80 2.90 -4.53
N SER A 157 16.30 4.04 -5.02
CA SER A 157 15.89 5.37 -4.56
C SER A 157 14.83 5.95 -5.48
N PRO A 158 13.60 6.20 -5.02
CA PRO A 158 12.56 6.81 -5.83
C PRO A 158 12.98 8.19 -6.38
N ILE A 159 12.77 8.41 -7.68
CA ILE A 159 13.05 9.68 -8.36
C ILE A 159 11.76 10.38 -8.73
N ALA A 160 10.83 9.65 -9.36
CA ALA A 160 9.60 10.22 -9.87
C ALA A 160 8.48 9.18 -9.89
N ILE A 161 7.25 9.66 -9.80
CA ILE A 161 6.05 8.90 -10.10
C ILE A 161 5.67 9.25 -11.54
N GLU A 162 5.58 8.24 -12.39
CA GLU A 162 5.11 8.38 -13.76
C GLU A 162 3.57 8.28 -13.78
N ILE A 163 2.97 9.07 -14.64
CA ILE A 163 1.51 9.12 -14.81
C ILE A 163 1.13 8.75 -16.24
N ASP A 164 -0.02 8.14 -16.40
CA ASP A 164 -0.62 7.85 -17.71
C ASP A 164 -1.29 9.11 -18.32
N ALA A 165 -1.87 8.94 -19.51
CA ALA A 165 -2.54 10.02 -20.22
C ALA A 165 -3.77 10.58 -19.49
N GLN A 166 -4.32 9.83 -18.53
CA GLN A 166 -5.46 10.23 -17.68
C GLN A 166 -5.00 10.89 -16.36
N GLY A 167 -3.69 10.98 -16.11
CA GLY A 167 -3.11 11.55 -14.90
C GLY A 167 -3.04 10.59 -13.71
N TRP A 168 -3.27 9.28 -13.93
CA TRP A 168 -3.14 8.26 -12.89
C TRP A 168 -1.72 7.72 -12.83
N THR A 169 -1.32 7.28 -11.63
CA THR A 169 -0.03 6.62 -11.43
C THR A 169 0.06 5.36 -12.31
N SER A 170 1.13 5.27 -13.09
CA SER A 170 1.45 4.12 -13.97
C SER A 170 2.72 3.40 -13.55
N ALA A 171 3.69 4.12 -12.98
CA ALA A 171 4.96 3.55 -12.56
C ALA A 171 5.69 4.40 -11.51
N LEU A 172 6.66 3.78 -10.84
CA LEU A 172 7.63 4.42 -9.97
C LEU A 172 9.01 4.30 -10.59
N ARG A 173 9.62 5.43 -10.98
CA ARG A 173 11.00 5.49 -11.48
C ARG A 173 11.98 5.66 -10.33
N CYS A 174 13.01 4.84 -10.32
CA CYS A 174 14.01 4.77 -9.26
C CYS A 174 15.42 4.84 -9.82
N ALA A 175 16.33 5.52 -9.09
CA ALA A 175 17.77 5.39 -9.29
C ALA A 175 18.27 4.12 -8.61
N VAL A 176 19.11 3.38 -9.30
CA VAL A 176 19.79 2.21 -8.75
C VAL A 176 20.97 2.68 -7.88
N GLN A 177 21.00 2.18 -6.66
CA GLN A 177 22.04 2.51 -5.67
C GLN A 177 22.98 1.31 -5.49
N GLN A 178 24.21 1.62 -5.16
CA GLN A 178 25.17 0.65 -4.64
C GLN A 178 25.44 0.97 -3.17
N VAL A 179 25.49 -0.05 -2.35
CA VAL A 179 25.83 0.07 -0.93
C VAL A 179 27.23 -0.52 -0.75
N ASP A 180 28.18 0.29 -0.27
CA ASP A 180 29.54 -0.16 0.02
C ASP A 180 29.60 -0.96 1.34
N GLU A 181 30.79 -1.44 1.70
CA GLU A 181 31.02 -2.22 2.93
C GLU A 181 30.75 -1.39 4.19
N ASP A 182 30.92 -0.07 4.13
CA ASP A 182 30.62 0.86 5.22
C ASP A 182 29.14 1.26 5.28
N GLY A 183 28.30 0.72 4.39
CA GLY A 183 26.88 1.04 4.31
C GLY A 183 26.57 2.40 3.66
N ARG A 184 27.51 3.02 2.95
CA ARG A 184 27.29 4.28 2.25
C ARG A 184 26.62 4.04 0.92
N LEU A 185 25.69 4.92 0.58
CA LEU A 185 24.96 4.87 -0.69
C LEU A 185 25.73 5.64 -1.76
N THR A 186 25.91 5.00 -2.91
CA THR A 186 26.46 5.62 -4.11
C THR A 186 25.52 5.37 -5.28
N ALA A 187 25.15 6.43 -6.02
CA ALA A 187 24.36 6.29 -7.22
C ALA A 187 25.18 5.62 -8.32
N THR A 188 24.62 4.60 -8.97
CA THR A 188 25.29 3.91 -10.10
C THR A 188 25.19 4.70 -11.39
N GLY A 189 24.27 5.66 -11.49
CA GLY A 189 23.88 6.34 -12.71
C GLY A 189 22.83 5.61 -13.52
N GLU A 190 22.44 4.40 -13.11
CA GLU A 190 21.38 3.62 -13.74
C GLU A 190 20.01 3.95 -13.11
N GLU A 191 18.97 3.84 -13.93
CA GLU A 191 17.58 3.99 -13.50
C GLU A 191 16.80 2.72 -13.85
N THR A 192 15.78 2.45 -13.05
CA THR A 192 14.82 1.38 -13.31
C THR A 192 13.40 1.87 -13.04
N THR A 193 12.43 1.21 -13.67
CA THR A 193 11.02 1.56 -13.52
C THR A 193 10.23 0.35 -13.02
N LEU A 194 9.50 0.55 -11.93
CA LEU A 194 8.60 -0.44 -11.34
C LEU A 194 7.17 -0.08 -11.70
N ALA A 195 6.41 -1.01 -12.26
CA ALA A 195 4.98 -0.81 -12.47
C ALA A 195 4.28 -0.54 -11.13
N ALA A 196 3.51 0.52 -11.04
CA ALA A 196 2.77 0.89 -9.85
C ALA A 196 1.52 1.69 -10.20
N ARG A 197 0.35 1.20 -9.79
CA ARG A 197 -0.93 1.91 -9.93
C ARG A 197 -1.29 2.65 -8.63
N SER A 198 -0.61 2.33 -7.54
CA SER A 198 -0.68 3.02 -6.25
C SER A 198 0.71 3.14 -5.65
N VAL A 199 1.05 4.33 -5.13
CA VAL A 199 2.31 4.59 -4.43
C VAL A 199 2.00 5.12 -3.04
N LEU A 200 2.53 4.43 -2.02
CA LEU A 200 2.39 4.78 -0.62
C LEU A 200 3.75 5.10 -0.02
N VAL A 201 3.87 6.26 0.64
CA VAL A 201 5.15 6.75 1.16
C VAL A 201 5.22 6.52 2.67
N ALA A 202 6.12 5.65 3.10
CA ALA A 202 6.42 5.30 4.49
C ALA A 202 7.87 5.66 4.86
N ALA A 203 8.37 6.78 4.35
CA ALA A 203 9.77 7.21 4.47
C ALA A 203 10.11 7.92 5.80
N GLY A 204 9.36 7.63 6.84
CA GLY A 204 9.51 8.18 8.18
C GLY A 204 8.44 9.23 8.51
N THR A 205 8.25 9.44 9.81
CA THR A 205 7.33 10.44 10.36
C THR A 205 8.11 11.56 11.02
N GLN A 206 7.51 12.74 11.06
CA GLN A 206 8.01 13.88 11.83
C GLN A 206 7.15 14.01 13.10
N PRO A 207 7.73 14.28 14.27
CA PRO A 207 6.95 14.59 15.46
C PRO A 207 6.04 15.81 15.20
N ASN A 208 4.79 15.72 15.64
CA ASN A 208 3.90 16.87 15.57
C ASN A 208 4.23 17.86 16.68
N THR A 209 5.02 18.88 16.37
CA THR A 209 5.45 19.94 17.29
C THR A 209 4.63 21.23 17.15
N VAL A 210 3.43 21.14 16.58
CA VAL A 210 2.54 22.30 16.40
C VAL A 210 2.27 23.02 17.74
N LEU A 211 2.05 22.26 18.83
CA LEU A 211 1.80 22.84 20.16
C LEU A 211 2.94 23.73 20.65
N ALA A 212 4.19 23.39 20.36
CA ALA A 212 5.32 24.26 20.74
C ALA A 212 5.33 25.58 19.95
N ARG A 213 4.81 25.57 18.71
CA ARG A 213 4.68 26.78 17.89
C ARG A 213 3.46 27.62 18.29
N GLU A 214 2.36 26.99 18.66
CA GLU A 214 1.12 27.67 19.07
C GLU A 214 1.20 28.24 20.48
N ARG A 215 2.05 27.64 21.34
CA ARG A 215 2.27 28.10 22.73
C ARG A 215 3.77 28.25 23.03
N PRO A 216 4.41 29.28 22.47
CA PRO A 216 5.83 29.53 22.72
C PRO A 216 6.14 29.72 24.22
N GLY A 217 7.18 29.04 24.72
CA GLY A 217 7.62 29.09 26.12
C GLY A 217 6.86 28.16 27.07
N VAL A 218 5.83 27.45 26.60
CA VAL A 218 5.14 26.42 27.39
C VAL A 218 5.74 25.03 27.14
N TYR A 219 6.08 24.76 25.90
CA TYR A 219 6.70 23.49 25.48
C TYR A 219 8.06 23.74 24.88
N GLU A 220 9.08 23.16 25.47
CA GLU A 220 10.44 23.23 24.95
C GLU A 220 10.71 22.05 24.00
N LEU A 221 11.49 22.34 22.95
CA LEU A 221 11.95 21.33 22.00
C LEU A 221 13.42 21.02 22.24
N ASP A 222 13.77 19.74 22.16
CA ASP A 222 15.12 19.24 22.03
C ASP A 222 15.28 18.68 20.61
N GLY A 223 15.90 19.48 19.74
CA GLY A 223 15.95 19.22 18.30
C GLY A 223 14.53 19.19 17.69
N LYS A 224 14.09 18.04 17.22
CA LYS A 224 12.77 17.83 16.61
C LYS A 224 11.73 17.18 17.53
N TYR A 225 12.07 16.93 18.80
CA TYR A 225 11.18 16.29 19.78
C TYR A 225 10.85 17.26 20.91
N PHE A 226 9.79 16.98 21.64
CA PHE A 226 9.54 17.68 22.91
C PHE A 226 10.60 17.26 23.93
N ARG A 227 11.12 18.25 24.68
CA ARG A 227 12.02 17.99 25.81
C ARG A 227 11.26 17.25 26.91
N ALA A 228 11.78 16.13 27.35
CA ALA A 228 11.29 15.47 28.54
C ALA A 228 11.63 16.30 29.79
N ILE A 229 10.69 16.50 30.69
CA ILE A 229 10.94 17.06 32.02
C ILE A 229 11.28 15.85 32.89
N ASN A 230 12.50 15.80 33.42
CA ASN A 230 12.81 14.82 34.45
C ASN A 230 12.10 15.28 35.73
N GLU A 231 11.17 14.48 36.21
CA GLU A 231 10.70 14.60 37.58
C GLU A 231 11.81 13.99 38.46
N ASP A 232 12.48 14.83 39.28
CA ASP A 232 13.41 14.40 40.31
C ASP A 232 12.63 13.73 41.47
#